data_5ccd4c6de218047d260faa0cf7ac8f89
#
_entry.id   5ccd4c6de218047d260faa0cf7ac8f89
#
_cell.length_a   1.000
_cell.length_b   1.000
_cell.length_c   1.000
_cell.angle_alpha   90.00
_cell.angle_beta   90.00
_cell.angle_gamma   90.00
#
_symmetry.space_group_name_H-M   'P 1'
#
loop_
_entity.id
_entity.type
_entity.pdbx_description
1 polymer ?
#
loop_
_entity_poly.entity_id
_entity_poly.type
_entity_poly.pdbx_seq_one_letter_code
_entity_poly.pdbx_strand_id
1 'polypeptide(L)'
;MSDIKRQFDHMVAGLNYDCLDAELRTLRASARLACAKYNAHPSAGNMKHITRLFKAVGSAVLEPGFQCDYGVNIEVGYNFYANFHCVLLDAAPIVIGDDVLLGPHVHIYTSDHPKDAEQRKQGVCFAKAVHIRDNVWIGGGAKILSGVTIGEGAIVGANAVVSKDIPAFTTYSLLFPHH
;
A
#
# COMPACT_ATOMS: atom_id res chain seq x y z
N MET A 1 -15.28 23.03 -23.07
CA MET A 1 -13.95 22.40 -23.05
C MET A 1 -13.99 21.37 -21.95
N SER A 2 -14.02 20.09 -22.30
CA SER A 2 -14.07 19.00 -21.32
C SER A 2 -12.75 19.01 -20.56
N ASP A 3 -12.80 19.18 -19.23
CA ASP A 3 -11.67 18.93 -18.34
C ASP A 3 -11.19 17.49 -18.57
N ILE A 4 -10.10 17.34 -19.33
CA ILE A 4 -9.38 16.08 -19.41
C ILE A 4 -8.70 15.94 -18.05
N LYS A 5 -9.39 15.26 -17.12
CA LYS A 5 -8.79 14.95 -15.83
C LYS A 5 -7.54 14.12 -16.07
N ARG A 6 -6.46 14.47 -15.38
CA ARG A 6 -5.20 13.72 -15.44
C ARG A 6 -5.44 12.26 -15.06
N GLN A 7 -4.71 11.32 -15.66
CA GLN A 7 -4.82 9.89 -15.30
C GLN A 7 -4.52 9.64 -13.83
N PHE A 8 -3.66 10.45 -13.23
CA PHE A 8 -3.41 10.43 -11.79
C PHE A 8 -4.68 10.74 -10.98
N ASP A 9 -5.46 11.75 -11.36
CA ASP A 9 -6.70 12.10 -10.65
C ASP A 9 -7.75 10.99 -10.76
N HIS A 10 -7.87 10.35 -11.92
CA HIS A 10 -8.73 9.17 -12.10
C HIS A 10 -8.28 8.01 -11.21
N MET A 11 -7.00 7.70 -11.19
CA MET A 11 -6.40 6.64 -10.39
C MET A 11 -6.72 6.81 -8.90
N VAL A 12 -6.45 8.00 -8.36
CA VAL A 12 -6.67 8.30 -6.92
C VAL A 12 -8.16 8.34 -6.57
N ALA A 13 -9.01 8.77 -7.51
CA ALA A 13 -10.47 8.80 -7.33
C ALA A 13 -11.14 7.42 -7.46
N GLY A 14 -10.39 6.36 -7.74
CA GLY A 14 -10.94 5.00 -7.91
C GLY A 14 -11.68 4.78 -9.23
N LEU A 15 -11.47 5.67 -10.20
CA LEU A 15 -12.00 5.53 -11.56
C LEU A 15 -11.05 4.70 -12.42
N ASN A 16 -11.55 4.24 -13.57
CA ASN A 16 -10.69 3.60 -14.57
C ASN A 16 -9.62 4.59 -15.06
N TYR A 17 -8.39 4.13 -15.15
CA TYR A 17 -7.25 4.91 -15.63
C TYR A 17 -6.35 4.06 -16.53
N ASP A 18 -5.56 4.71 -17.36
CA ASP A 18 -4.52 4.08 -18.17
C ASP A 18 -3.23 3.94 -17.35
N CYS A 19 -2.89 2.73 -16.95
CA CYS A 19 -1.67 2.48 -16.19
C CYS A 19 -0.37 2.69 -17.00
N LEU A 20 -0.47 2.85 -18.32
CA LEU A 20 0.67 3.12 -19.22
C LEU A 20 0.91 4.62 -19.43
N ASP A 21 0.10 5.48 -18.84
CA ASP A 21 0.24 6.95 -18.93
C ASP A 21 1.67 7.40 -18.56
N ALA A 22 2.15 8.42 -19.26
CA ALA A 22 3.53 8.88 -19.15
C ALA A 22 3.84 9.52 -17.79
N GLU A 23 2.88 10.25 -17.21
CA GLU A 23 3.04 10.85 -15.87
C GLU A 23 3.12 9.74 -14.81
N LEU A 24 2.22 8.77 -14.86
CA LEU A 24 2.22 7.64 -13.93
C LEU A 24 3.50 6.81 -14.03
N ARG A 25 4.03 6.60 -15.22
CA ARG A 25 5.33 5.93 -15.41
C ARG A 25 6.48 6.70 -14.78
N THR A 26 6.47 8.02 -14.89
CA THR A 26 7.49 8.89 -14.31
C THR A 26 7.46 8.82 -12.78
N LEU A 27 6.27 8.89 -12.18
CA LEU A 27 6.11 8.75 -10.72
C LEU A 27 6.60 7.38 -10.22
N ARG A 28 6.22 6.30 -10.89
CA ARG A 28 6.72 4.95 -10.54
C ARG A 28 8.24 4.83 -10.67
N ALA A 29 8.84 5.41 -11.71
CA ALA A 29 10.29 5.40 -11.87
C ALA A 29 10.99 6.12 -10.72
N SER A 30 10.44 7.25 -10.25
CA SER A 30 10.93 7.99 -9.09
C SER A 30 10.88 7.16 -7.81
N ALA A 31 9.76 6.50 -7.55
CA ALA A 31 9.59 5.62 -6.38
C ALA A 31 10.57 4.43 -6.41
N ARG A 32 10.69 3.77 -7.57
CA ARG A 32 11.65 2.67 -7.75
C ARG A 32 13.09 3.09 -7.49
N LEU A 33 13.48 4.28 -7.94
CA LEU A 33 14.81 4.82 -7.68
C LEU A 33 15.04 5.08 -6.19
N ALA A 34 14.05 5.63 -5.49
CA ALA A 34 14.12 5.86 -4.05
C ALA A 34 14.25 4.55 -3.26
N CYS A 35 13.43 3.55 -3.60
CA CYS A 35 13.51 2.22 -3.01
C CYS A 35 14.87 1.55 -3.30
N ALA A 36 15.36 1.62 -4.53
CA ALA A 36 16.65 1.05 -4.92
C ALA A 36 17.80 1.67 -4.12
N LYS A 37 17.85 3.00 -3.97
CA LYS A 37 18.86 3.70 -3.17
C LYS A 37 18.87 3.25 -1.71
N TYR A 38 17.69 3.16 -1.10
CA TYR A 38 17.56 2.69 0.27
C TYR A 38 18.00 1.23 0.41
N ASN A 39 17.49 0.35 -0.43
CA ASN A 39 17.72 -1.10 -0.33
C ASN A 39 19.18 -1.49 -0.63
N ALA A 40 19.90 -0.72 -1.46
CA ALA A 40 21.32 -0.94 -1.71
C ALA A 40 22.20 -0.61 -0.48
N HIS A 41 21.81 0.42 0.27
CA HIS A 41 22.58 0.90 1.44
C HIS A 41 21.61 1.33 2.55
N PRO A 42 21.01 0.37 3.29
CA PRO A 42 20.02 0.67 4.32
C PRO A 42 20.61 1.55 5.43
N SER A 43 19.97 2.68 5.65
CA SER A 43 20.31 3.60 6.74
C SER A 43 19.15 4.57 6.98
N ALA A 44 19.07 5.18 8.15
CA ALA A 44 18.06 6.19 8.45
C ALA A 44 18.13 7.40 7.48
N GLY A 45 19.33 7.73 6.98
CA GLY A 45 19.52 8.77 5.98
C GLY A 45 18.93 8.39 4.62
N ASN A 46 19.18 7.17 4.15
CA ASN A 46 18.69 6.69 2.87
C ASN A 46 17.19 6.33 2.90
N MET A 47 16.64 5.93 4.03
CA MET A 47 15.20 5.73 4.21
C MET A 47 14.42 7.02 3.87
N LYS A 48 15.00 8.19 4.11
CA LYS A 48 14.40 9.48 3.75
C LYS A 48 14.16 9.65 2.24
N HIS A 49 14.83 8.90 1.37
CA HIS A 49 14.51 8.91 -0.06
C HIS A 49 13.10 8.35 -0.32
N ILE A 50 12.65 7.37 0.47
CA ILE A 50 11.31 6.79 0.38
C ILE A 50 10.30 7.68 1.12
N THR A 51 10.55 7.99 2.40
CA THR A 51 9.57 8.68 3.24
C THR A 51 9.26 10.10 2.76
N ARG A 52 10.16 10.75 2.03
CA ARG A 52 9.90 12.05 1.38
C ARG A 52 8.91 11.96 0.22
N LEU A 53 8.66 10.79 -0.33
CA LEU A 53 7.61 10.58 -1.34
C LEU A 53 6.24 10.49 -0.69
N PHE A 54 6.16 10.03 0.55
CA PHE A 54 4.89 9.80 1.24
C PHE A 54 4.13 11.11 1.40
N LYS A 55 2.83 11.04 1.25
CA LYS A 55 1.93 12.18 1.40
C LYS A 55 1.97 12.75 2.82
N ALA A 56 2.05 11.87 3.82
CA ALA A 56 2.23 12.24 5.22
C ALA A 56 3.00 11.16 6.00
N VAL A 57 3.84 11.59 6.94
CA VAL A 57 4.61 10.69 7.83
C VAL A 57 4.67 11.30 9.22
N GLY A 58 4.12 10.61 10.22
CA GLY A 58 4.35 10.88 11.64
C GLY A 58 5.75 10.43 12.04
N SER A 59 5.97 9.11 12.14
CA SER A 59 7.29 8.50 12.26
C SER A 59 7.25 7.06 11.71
N ALA A 60 8.32 6.63 11.06
CA ALA A 60 8.36 5.33 10.41
C ALA A 60 9.74 4.67 10.51
N VAL A 61 9.73 3.34 10.65
CA VAL A 61 10.87 2.48 10.40
C VAL A 61 10.48 1.53 9.27
N LEU A 62 11.27 1.55 8.20
CA LEU A 62 11.11 0.64 7.07
C LEU A 62 12.35 -0.25 7.03
N GLU A 63 12.17 -1.56 7.13
CA GLU A 63 13.27 -2.50 6.99
C GLU A 63 13.63 -2.71 5.49
N PRO A 64 14.87 -3.17 5.19
CA PRO A 64 15.31 -3.41 3.83
C PRO A 64 14.41 -4.32 3.01
N GLY A 65 14.38 -4.07 1.69
CA GLY A 65 13.49 -4.76 0.76
C GLY A 65 12.12 -4.08 0.61
N PHE A 66 11.87 -2.96 1.30
CA PHE A 66 10.64 -2.19 1.12
C PHE A 66 10.47 -1.71 -0.33
N GLN A 67 9.23 -1.82 -0.84
CA GLN A 67 8.84 -1.35 -2.17
C GLN A 67 7.50 -0.61 -2.12
N CYS A 68 7.36 0.40 -2.98
CA CYS A 68 6.07 1.04 -3.26
C CYS A 68 5.96 1.38 -4.75
N ASP A 69 4.72 1.58 -5.24
CA ASP A 69 4.51 1.96 -6.65
C ASP A 69 4.81 3.43 -6.89
N TYR A 70 4.23 4.31 -6.10
CA TYR A 70 4.32 5.76 -6.27
C TYR A 70 4.87 6.47 -5.03
N GLY A 71 4.54 5.98 -3.84
CA GLY A 71 4.83 6.61 -2.55
C GLY A 71 3.90 7.78 -2.23
N VAL A 72 3.49 8.55 -3.23
CA VAL A 72 2.72 9.81 -3.05
C VAL A 72 1.30 9.62 -2.53
N ASN A 73 0.79 8.40 -2.52
CA ASN A 73 -0.54 8.06 -1.98
C ASN A 73 -0.46 7.33 -0.63
N ILE A 74 0.73 7.27 -0.01
CA ILE A 74 0.93 6.63 1.29
C ILE A 74 0.91 7.69 2.39
N GLU A 75 0.10 7.45 3.40
CA GLU A 75 0.05 8.20 4.65
C GLU A 75 0.29 7.24 5.81
N VAL A 76 1.22 7.57 6.70
CA VAL A 76 1.51 6.77 7.90
C VAL A 76 1.53 7.66 9.14
N GLY A 77 0.94 7.17 10.22
CA GLY A 77 0.93 7.81 11.52
C GLY A 77 2.27 7.71 12.27
N TYR A 78 2.22 7.81 13.58
CA TYR A 78 3.39 7.66 14.46
C TYR A 78 3.68 6.19 14.73
N ASN A 79 4.97 5.87 14.96
CA ASN A 79 5.47 4.54 15.33
C ASN A 79 5.11 3.44 14.29
N PHE A 80 4.99 3.82 13.02
CA PHE A 80 4.79 2.82 11.96
C PHE A 80 6.04 1.98 11.78
N TYR A 81 5.89 0.66 11.79
CA TYR A 81 6.97 -0.28 11.53
C TYR A 81 6.61 -1.24 10.38
N ALA A 82 7.40 -1.24 9.33
CA ALA A 82 7.32 -2.21 8.23
C ALA A 82 8.57 -3.08 8.22
N ASN A 83 8.40 -4.37 8.51
CA ASN A 83 9.47 -5.36 8.51
C ASN A 83 9.98 -5.65 7.08
N PHE A 84 10.98 -6.52 6.94
CA PHE A 84 11.66 -6.84 5.69
C PHE A 84 10.70 -7.17 4.54
N HIS A 85 11.02 -6.65 3.34
CA HIS A 85 10.33 -6.98 2.08
C HIS A 85 8.83 -6.66 2.05
N CYS A 86 8.38 -5.65 2.79
CA CYS A 86 7.02 -5.15 2.65
C CYS A 86 6.81 -4.45 1.30
N VAL A 87 5.61 -4.61 0.72
CA VAL A 87 5.24 -4.04 -0.59
C VAL A 87 3.92 -3.28 -0.46
N LEU A 88 3.91 -2.00 -0.80
CA LEU A 88 2.74 -1.13 -0.79
C LEU A 88 2.46 -0.63 -2.21
N LEU A 89 1.47 -1.22 -2.90
CA LEU A 89 1.06 -0.79 -4.25
C LEU A 89 0.01 0.31 -4.13
N ASP A 90 0.46 1.53 -4.05
CA ASP A 90 -0.31 2.73 -3.70
C ASP A 90 -0.88 3.47 -4.91
N ALA A 91 -1.57 2.78 -5.82
CA ALA A 91 -2.33 3.44 -6.90
C ALA A 91 -3.49 4.29 -6.34
N ALA A 92 -4.16 3.86 -5.29
CA ALA A 92 -5.09 4.65 -4.47
C ALA A 92 -4.50 4.87 -3.08
N PRO A 93 -5.09 5.73 -2.22
CA PRO A 93 -4.58 5.99 -0.89
C PRO A 93 -4.40 4.73 -0.04
N ILE A 94 -3.23 4.60 0.59
CA ILE A 94 -2.96 3.68 1.69
C ILE A 94 -2.78 4.56 2.93
N VAL A 95 -3.76 4.51 3.82
CA VAL A 95 -3.78 5.30 5.06
C VAL A 95 -3.58 4.37 6.25
N ILE A 96 -2.47 4.56 6.95
CA ILE A 96 -2.05 3.75 8.09
C ILE A 96 -2.00 4.63 9.33
N GLY A 97 -2.66 4.21 10.39
CA GLY A 97 -2.74 4.91 11.66
C GLY A 97 -1.46 4.82 12.50
N ASP A 98 -1.60 5.13 13.77
CA ASP A 98 -0.50 5.09 14.75
C ASP A 98 -0.26 3.67 15.27
N ASP A 99 0.98 3.38 15.69
CA ASP A 99 1.39 2.12 16.34
C ASP A 99 1.08 0.86 15.51
N VAL A 100 1.16 0.95 14.19
CA VAL A 100 0.90 -0.17 13.27
C VAL A 100 2.17 -0.96 13.00
N LEU A 101 2.07 -2.28 13.13
CA LEU A 101 3.17 -3.22 12.89
C LEU A 101 2.87 -4.12 11.69
N LEU A 102 3.73 -4.08 10.69
CA LEU A 102 3.73 -5.01 9.57
C LEU A 102 4.85 -6.03 9.73
N GLY A 103 4.51 -7.32 9.73
CA GLY A 103 5.46 -8.41 9.66
C GLY A 103 6.19 -8.47 8.30
N PRO A 104 7.24 -9.32 8.16
CA PRO A 104 7.98 -9.42 6.90
C PRO A 104 7.09 -9.92 5.76
N HIS A 105 7.37 -9.44 4.54
CA HIS A 105 6.62 -9.80 3.33
C HIS A 105 5.11 -9.50 3.41
N VAL A 106 4.68 -8.52 4.20
CA VAL A 106 3.31 -8.01 4.13
C VAL A 106 3.15 -7.20 2.86
N HIS A 107 2.09 -7.48 2.11
CA HIS A 107 1.75 -6.76 0.89
C HIS A 107 0.38 -6.08 1.02
N ILE A 108 0.30 -4.81 0.62
CA ILE A 108 -0.93 -4.02 0.57
C ILE A 108 -1.15 -3.60 -0.88
N TYR A 109 -2.29 -3.97 -1.46
CA TYR A 109 -2.62 -3.72 -2.84
C TYR A 109 -3.85 -2.83 -2.94
N THR A 110 -3.71 -1.63 -3.47
CA THR A 110 -4.84 -0.78 -3.82
C THR A 110 -5.26 -0.95 -5.27
N SER A 111 -4.31 -1.34 -6.14
CA SER A 111 -4.54 -1.54 -7.57
C SER A 111 -5.22 -2.87 -7.87
N ASP A 112 -6.06 -2.86 -8.90
CA ASP A 112 -6.74 -4.04 -9.43
C ASP A 112 -6.94 -3.90 -10.94
N HIS A 113 -7.39 -4.96 -11.60
CA HIS A 113 -7.60 -5.01 -13.03
C HIS A 113 -9.01 -5.46 -13.39
N PRO A 114 -9.58 -4.98 -14.52
CA PRO A 114 -10.84 -5.47 -15.02
C PRO A 114 -10.82 -6.99 -15.27
N LYS A 115 -11.96 -7.66 -15.04
CA LYS A 115 -12.11 -9.08 -15.37
C LYS A 115 -12.07 -9.35 -16.88
N ASP A 116 -12.47 -8.35 -17.68
CA ASP A 116 -12.40 -8.39 -19.13
C ASP A 116 -10.94 -8.35 -19.61
N ALA A 117 -10.54 -9.36 -20.40
CA ALA A 117 -9.18 -9.51 -20.89
C ALA A 117 -8.78 -8.41 -21.89
N GLU A 118 -9.71 -7.94 -22.73
CA GLU A 118 -9.44 -6.88 -23.69
C GLU A 118 -9.18 -5.54 -23.01
N GLN A 119 -9.93 -5.22 -21.96
CA GLN A 119 -9.65 -4.03 -21.15
C GLN A 119 -8.27 -4.09 -20.49
N ARG A 120 -7.87 -5.25 -19.94
CA ARG A 120 -6.51 -5.42 -19.38
C ARG A 120 -5.42 -5.23 -20.43
N LYS A 121 -5.63 -5.77 -21.63
CA LYS A 121 -4.70 -5.61 -22.77
C LYS A 121 -4.55 -4.14 -23.19
N GLN A 122 -5.61 -3.35 -23.07
CA GLN A 122 -5.59 -1.91 -23.33
C GLN A 122 -4.96 -1.08 -22.21
N GLY A 123 -4.50 -1.70 -21.11
CA GLY A 123 -3.88 -1.01 -19.98
C GLY A 123 -4.87 -0.42 -18.98
N VAL A 124 -6.16 -0.77 -19.08
CA VAL A 124 -7.16 -0.29 -18.11
C VAL A 124 -6.91 -0.89 -16.75
N CYS A 125 -6.83 -0.03 -15.73
CA CYS A 125 -6.71 -0.36 -14.33
C CYS A 125 -7.73 0.42 -13.51
N PHE A 126 -7.99 -0.01 -12.28
CA PHE A 126 -8.71 0.78 -11.27
C PHE A 126 -8.05 0.52 -9.90
N ALA A 127 -8.37 1.35 -8.93
CA ALA A 127 -7.81 1.21 -7.59
C ALA A 127 -8.84 1.57 -6.52
N LYS A 128 -8.68 1.00 -5.31
CA LYS A 128 -9.50 1.33 -4.15
C LYS A 128 -8.61 1.53 -2.94
N ALA A 129 -8.88 2.57 -2.17
CA ALA A 129 -8.10 2.90 -0.98
C ALA A 129 -8.12 1.76 0.04
N VAL A 130 -7.00 1.61 0.76
CA VAL A 130 -6.88 0.71 1.91
C VAL A 130 -6.67 1.54 3.16
N HIS A 131 -7.40 1.24 4.22
CA HIS A 131 -7.30 1.91 5.51
C HIS A 131 -6.90 0.91 6.60
N ILE A 132 -5.84 1.20 7.32
CA ILE A 132 -5.39 0.44 8.49
C ILE A 132 -5.44 1.40 9.67
N ARG A 133 -6.27 1.08 10.66
CA ARG A 133 -6.46 1.92 11.85
C ARG A 133 -5.32 1.73 12.85
N ASP A 134 -5.39 2.44 13.95
CA ASP A 134 -4.36 2.44 14.98
C ASP A 134 -4.18 1.07 15.64
N ASN A 135 -2.99 0.80 16.18
CA ASN A 135 -2.67 -0.39 16.95
C ASN A 135 -2.88 -1.73 16.21
N VAL A 136 -2.88 -1.74 14.90
CA VAL A 136 -3.05 -2.97 14.10
C VAL A 136 -1.74 -3.73 13.99
N TRP A 137 -1.82 -5.05 14.15
CA TRP A 137 -0.71 -5.96 13.85
C TRP A 137 -1.05 -6.87 12.68
N ILE A 138 -0.22 -6.81 11.62
CA ILE A 138 -0.36 -7.67 10.43
C ILE A 138 0.80 -8.65 10.41
N GLY A 139 0.48 -9.94 10.53
CA GLY A 139 1.43 -11.06 10.52
C GLY A 139 2.14 -11.22 9.18
N GLY A 140 3.35 -11.74 9.22
CA GLY A 140 4.20 -11.88 8.04
C GLY A 140 3.55 -12.64 6.90
N GLY A 141 3.83 -12.22 5.65
CA GLY A 141 3.30 -12.83 4.44
C GLY A 141 1.83 -12.52 4.14
N ALA A 142 1.11 -11.81 5.01
CA ALA A 142 -0.28 -11.44 4.75
C ALA A 142 -0.42 -10.51 3.55
N LYS A 143 -1.55 -10.59 2.83
CA LYS A 143 -1.90 -9.74 1.70
C LYS A 143 -3.22 -9.04 1.98
N ILE A 144 -3.20 -7.71 1.92
CA ILE A 144 -4.39 -6.87 2.09
C ILE A 144 -4.82 -6.41 0.70
N LEU A 145 -6.04 -6.75 0.30
CA LEU A 145 -6.56 -6.45 -1.03
C LEU A 145 -7.23 -5.08 -1.10
N SER A 146 -7.46 -4.62 -2.31
CA SER A 146 -8.02 -3.30 -2.61
C SER A 146 -9.37 -3.06 -1.94
N GLY A 147 -9.54 -1.87 -1.36
CA GLY A 147 -10.79 -1.43 -0.74
C GLY A 147 -11.00 -1.89 0.70
N VAL A 148 -10.04 -2.60 1.31
CA VAL A 148 -10.18 -3.14 2.67
C VAL A 148 -9.91 -2.07 3.73
N THR A 149 -10.73 -2.08 4.78
CA THR A 149 -10.48 -1.37 6.04
C THR A 149 -10.20 -2.38 7.15
N ILE A 150 -9.07 -2.20 7.86
CA ILE A 150 -8.73 -2.96 9.06
C ILE A 150 -8.97 -2.07 10.27
N GLY A 151 -9.87 -2.51 11.16
CA GLY A 151 -10.27 -1.78 12.36
C GLY A 151 -9.16 -1.69 13.41
N GLU A 152 -9.28 -0.71 14.29
CA GLU A 152 -8.34 -0.46 15.38
C GLU A 152 -8.06 -1.72 16.21
N GLY A 153 -6.80 -1.94 16.58
CA GLY A 153 -6.38 -3.04 17.44
C GLY A 153 -6.60 -4.44 16.84
N ALA A 154 -6.96 -4.54 15.56
CA ALA A 154 -7.14 -5.84 14.91
C ALA A 154 -5.81 -6.55 14.67
N ILE A 155 -5.85 -7.88 14.64
CA ILE A 155 -4.71 -8.74 14.35
C ILE A 155 -5.00 -9.53 13.07
N VAL A 156 -4.08 -9.49 12.12
CA VAL A 156 -4.12 -10.32 10.90
C VAL A 156 -3.06 -11.41 11.03
N GLY A 157 -3.49 -12.66 10.97
CA GLY A 157 -2.60 -13.82 11.03
C GLY A 157 -1.63 -13.89 9.84
N ALA A 158 -0.48 -14.52 10.05
CA ALA A 158 0.52 -14.72 9.01
C ALA A 158 -0.06 -15.46 7.79
N ASN A 159 0.39 -15.07 6.59
CA ASN A 159 -0.06 -15.59 5.30
C ASN A 159 -1.56 -15.46 4.99
N ALA A 160 -2.30 -14.69 5.78
CA ALA A 160 -3.71 -14.44 5.51
C ALA A 160 -3.89 -13.57 4.25
N VAL A 161 -4.96 -13.84 3.50
CA VAL A 161 -5.42 -12.98 2.40
C VAL A 161 -6.69 -12.29 2.84
N VAL A 162 -6.61 -10.98 3.04
CA VAL A 162 -7.72 -10.16 3.54
C VAL A 162 -8.41 -9.50 2.35
N SER A 163 -9.64 -9.92 2.06
CA SER A 163 -10.46 -9.41 0.94
C SER A 163 -11.74 -8.71 1.39
N LYS A 164 -11.94 -8.55 2.71
CA LYS A 164 -13.09 -7.89 3.35
C LYS A 164 -12.61 -7.13 4.57
N ASP A 165 -13.38 -6.15 4.98
CA ASP A 165 -13.11 -5.37 6.17
C ASP A 165 -13.02 -6.25 7.43
N ILE A 166 -12.08 -5.88 8.30
CA ILE A 166 -11.88 -6.53 9.60
C ILE A 166 -12.35 -5.57 10.69
N PRO A 167 -13.30 -5.99 11.54
CA PRO A 167 -13.75 -5.17 12.67
C PRO A 167 -12.61 -4.88 13.67
N ALA A 168 -12.76 -3.78 14.41
CA ALA A 168 -11.81 -3.43 15.47
C ALA A 168 -11.72 -4.54 16.53
N PHE A 169 -10.52 -4.69 17.11
CA PHE A 169 -10.18 -5.62 18.18
C PHE A 169 -10.51 -7.09 17.87
N THR A 170 -10.49 -7.48 16.59
CA THR A 170 -10.70 -8.86 16.15
C THR A 170 -9.43 -9.48 15.60
N THR A 171 -9.34 -10.81 15.70
CA THR A 171 -8.26 -11.58 15.04
C THR A 171 -8.80 -12.25 13.80
N TYR A 172 -8.18 -11.96 12.64
CA TYR A 172 -8.45 -12.63 11.38
C TYR A 172 -7.33 -13.60 11.05
N SER A 173 -7.62 -14.89 10.98
CA SER A 173 -6.65 -15.93 10.64
C SER A 173 -7.30 -17.02 9.80
N LEU A 174 -6.55 -17.55 8.83
CA LEU A 174 -6.98 -18.71 8.04
C LEU A 174 -6.72 -20.04 8.78
N LEU A 175 -5.89 -20.05 9.82
CA LEU A 175 -5.43 -21.26 10.50
C LEU A 175 -6.20 -21.57 11.79
N PHE A 176 -6.95 -20.61 12.31
CA PHE A 176 -7.75 -20.80 13.52
C PHE A 176 -9.16 -20.32 13.26
N PRO A 177 -10.17 -21.22 13.24
CA PRO A 177 -11.56 -20.78 13.30
C PRO A 177 -11.74 -19.96 14.58
N HIS A 178 -12.43 -18.86 14.45
CA HIS A 178 -12.68 -17.91 15.54
C HIS A 178 -13.16 -18.62 16.82
N HIS A 179 -12.45 -18.42 17.91
CA HIS A 179 -12.95 -18.65 19.25
C HIS A 179 -13.60 -17.39 19.75
#